data_9bb91cea17e149ad39a59573018cf178
#
_entry.id   9bb91cea17e149ad39a59573018cf178
#
_cell.length_a   1.000
_cell.length_b   1.000
_cell.length_c   1.000
_cell.angle_alpha   90.00
_cell.angle_beta   90.00
_cell.angle_gamma   90.00
#
_symmetry.space_group_name_H-M   'P 1'
#
loop_
_entity.id
_entity.type
_entity.pdbx_description
1 polymer ?
#
loop_
_entity_poly.entity_id
_entity_poly.type
_entity_poly.pdbx_seq_one_letter_code
_entity_poly.pdbx_strand_id
1 'polypeptide(L)'
;INEYKKFLADIGYLHPRSNNFSIKTSNVDPEIRKIAGPQLVVPVMNARFALNATNARWGSLYDALYGTDMISESEGAIREGGYNPIRGDRVIAFAKNFLDETFPLENGTFNKATNFEFIDSEIVITLNDGSKTHLLNKDQYIGYMDKGEGAYGLLFKNNNLHIEIQVDRSHPIGQDDLAGIKDILVESAITTIQDCEDSVAAVDDEDKIIVYRNWLGLMKGDLKRSFNKNGKYLTRELNGDRRYLLKNGKMILLPGRSL
;
A
#
# COMPACT_ATOMS: atom_id res chain seq x y z
N ILE A 1 -18.14 8.17 37.52
CA ILE A 1 -17.23 7.27 36.74
C ILE A 1 -16.20 6.63 37.68
N ASN A 2 -15.53 7.36 38.57
CA ASN A 2 -14.47 6.82 39.44
C ASN A 2 -15.02 5.82 40.49
N GLU A 3 -16.17 6.09 41.09
CA GLU A 3 -16.83 5.18 42.01
C GLU A 3 -17.25 3.87 41.32
N TYR A 4 -17.75 3.95 40.10
CA TYR A 4 -18.12 2.78 39.34
C TYR A 4 -16.89 1.95 38.92
N LYS A 5 -15.79 2.60 38.55
CA LYS A 5 -14.52 1.90 38.30
C LYS A 5 -14.01 1.18 39.54
N LYS A 6 -14.12 1.84 40.70
CA LYS A 6 -13.73 1.23 41.97
C LYS A 6 -14.60 -0.01 42.26
N PHE A 7 -15.91 0.13 42.13
CA PHE A 7 -16.83 -1.00 42.30
C PHE A 7 -16.46 -2.18 41.38
N LEU A 8 -16.19 -1.92 40.09
CA LEU A 8 -15.79 -2.97 39.15
C LEU A 8 -14.45 -3.63 39.53
N ALA A 9 -13.52 -2.88 40.10
CA ALA A 9 -12.26 -3.43 40.61
C ALA A 9 -12.49 -4.26 41.87
N ASP A 10 -13.33 -3.79 42.79
CA ASP A 10 -13.62 -4.46 44.08
C ASP A 10 -14.31 -5.81 43.88
N ILE A 11 -15.16 -5.95 42.85
CA ILE A 11 -15.81 -7.23 42.49
C ILE A 11 -14.95 -8.11 41.55
N GLY A 12 -13.71 -7.70 41.20
CA GLY A 12 -12.79 -8.47 40.40
C GLY A 12 -13.10 -8.45 38.88
N TYR A 13 -14.00 -7.57 38.40
CA TYR A 13 -14.30 -7.41 36.99
C TYR A 13 -13.17 -6.66 36.24
N LEU A 14 -12.62 -5.62 36.89
CA LEU A 14 -11.44 -4.92 36.40
C LEU A 14 -10.20 -5.41 37.14
N HIS A 15 -9.25 -5.96 36.41
CA HIS A 15 -7.94 -6.30 36.94
C HIS A 15 -6.99 -5.10 36.90
N PRO A 16 -6.02 -5.00 37.83
CA PRO A 16 -4.97 -4.00 37.79
C PRO A 16 -4.23 -4.05 36.48
N ARG A 17 -3.93 -2.89 35.91
CA ARG A 17 -3.08 -2.82 34.70
C ARG A 17 -1.69 -3.33 35.04
N SER A 18 -1.21 -4.31 34.32
CA SER A 18 0.20 -4.66 34.32
C SER A 18 0.99 -3.55 33.64
N ASN A 19 2.02 -3.03 34.29
CA ASN A 19 2.90 -2.02 33.74
C ASN A 19 3.77 -2.58 32.60
N ASN A 20 4.07 -3.88 32.63
CA ASN A 20 4.84 -4.58 31.63
C ASN A 20 4.22 -5.95 31.38
N PHE A 21 3.76 -6.17 30.15
CA PHE A 21 3.40 -7.49 29.69
C PHE A 21 3.95 -7.70 28.29
N SER A 22 4.27 -8.94 27.96
CA SER A 22 4.63 -9.32 26.59
C SER A 22 3.83 -10.54 26.18
N ILE A 23 3.31 -10.51 24.98
CA ILE A 23 2.68 -11.67 24.36
C ILE A 23 3.79 -12.50 23.73
N LYS A 24 3.95 -13.73 24.21
CA LYS A 24 4.89 -14.71 23.64
C LYS A 24 4.12 -15.62 22.69
N THR A 25 4.51 -15.59 21.43
CA THR A 25 3.94 -16.46 20.37
C THR A 25 5.06 -17.26 19.73
N SER A 26 4.75 -18.47 19.28
CA SER A 26 5.66 -19.33 18.51
C SER A 26 4.98 -19.76 17.23
N ASN A 27 5.77 -20.01 16.18
CA ASN A 27 5.30 -20.51 14.88
C ASN A 27 4.25 -19.60 14.19
N VAL A 28 4.28 -18.31 14.47
CA VAL A 28 3.42 -17.31 13.84
C VAL A 28 4.15 -16.73 12.65
N ASP A 29 3.44 -16.61 11.52
CA ASP A 29 3.96 -15.99 10.31
C ASP A 29 4.54 -14.59 10.59
N PRO A 30 5.73 -14.27 10.10
CA PRO A 30 6.35 -12.96 10.31
C PRO A 30 5.49 -11.79 9.84
N GLU A 31 4.70 -11.94 8.79
CA GLU A 31 3.78 -10.90 8.28
C GLU A 31 2.66 -10.59 9.29
N ILE A 32 2.21 -11.58 10.04
CA ILE A 32 1.21 -11.38 11.11
C ILE A 32 1.85 -10.82 12.38
N ARG A 33 3.03 -11.36 12.77
CA ARG A 33 3.64 -11.05 14.05
C ARG A 33 4.46 -9.76 14.08
N LYS A 34 5.14 -9.43 12.95
CA LYS A 34 6.16 -8.36 12.91
C LYS A 34 5.74 -7.14 12.12
N ILE A 35 4.78 -7.28 11.20
CA ILE A 35 4.36 -6.21 10.32
C ILE A 35 3.00 -5.70 10.80
N ALA A 36 2.96 -4.46 11.30
CA ALA A 36 1.72 -3.80 11.70
C ALA A 36 1.04 -3.18 10.47
N GLY A 37 0.62 -4.03 9.53
CA GLY A 37 -0.07 -3.63 8.31
C GLY A 37 -1.58 -3.82 8.39
N PRO A 38 -2.36 -3.14 7.54
CA PRO A 38 -3.80 -3.32 7.44
C PRO A 38 -4.16 -4.75 7.05
N GLN A 39 -5.25 -5.25 7.63
CA GLN A 39 -5.87 -6.52 7.28
C GLN A 39 -7.25 -6.26 6.68
N LEU A 40 -7.55 -6.93 5.56
CA LEU A 40 -8.86 -6.89 4.94
C LEU A 40 -9.66 -8.15 5.27
N VAL A 41 -10.98 -8.00 5.34
CA VAL A 41 -11.94 -9.12 5.39
C VAL A 41 -12.86 -8.99 4.17
N VAL A 42 -13.07 -10.09 3.45
CA VAL A 42 -13.87 -10.10 2.23
C VAL A 42 -14.70 -11.36 2.11
N PRO A 43 -16.00 -11.25 1.71
CA PRO A 43 -16.81 -12.42 1.38
C PRO A 43 -16.26 -13.09 0.11
N VAL A 44 -15.77 -14.32 0.23
CA VAL A 44 -15.13 -15.05 -0.88
C VAL A 44 -16.10 -15.53 -1.94
N MET A 45 -17.40 -15.49 -1.68
CA MET A 45 -18.43 -15.83 -2.66
C MET A 45 -18.37 -14.99 -3.93
N ASN A 46 -17.99 -13.70 -3.81
CA ASN A 46 -17.76 -12.83 -4.95
C ASN A 46 -16.29 -12.89 -5.39
N ALA A 47 -16.01 -13.68 -6.43
CA ALA A 47 -14.65 -13.85 -6.96
C ALA A 47 -13.95 -12.53 -7.30
N ARG A 48 -14.67 -11.51 -7.81
CA ARG A 48 -14.08 -10.19 -8.12
C ARG A 48 -13.69 -9.45 -6.85
N PHE A 49 -14.49 -9.49 -5.81
CA PHE A 49 -14.17 -8.87 -4.52
C PHE A 49 -13.00 -9.58 -3.84
N ALA A 50 -13.01 -10.92 -3.84
CA ALA A 50 -11.91 -11.73 -3.32
C ALA A 50 -10.58 -11.40 -4.02
N LEU A 51 -10.57 -11.33 -5.36
CA LEU A 51 -9.39 -10.94 -6.15
C LEU A 51 -8.95 -9.51 -5.86
N ASN A 52 -9.90 -8.56 -5.77
CA ASN A 52 -9.56 -7.17 -5.47
C ASN A 52 -8.94 -7.02 -4.08
N ALA A 53 -9.49 -7.67 -3.06
CA ALA A 53 -8.97 -7.62 -1.70
C ALA A 53 -7.57 -8.27 -1.62
N THR A 54 -7.39 -9.43 -2.24
CA THR A 54 -6.09 -10.11 -2.29
C THR A 54 -5.03 -9.29 -3.02
N ASN A 55 -5.40 -8.62 -4.12
CA ASN A 55 -4.50 -7.75 -4.89
C ASN A 55 -4.28 -6.36 -4.26
N ALA A 56 -5.00 -6.02 -3.19
CA ALA A 56 -4.87 -4.74 -2.50
C ALA A 56 -3.59 -4.62 -1.65
N ARG A 57 -2.69 -5.62 -1.71
CA ARG A 57 -1.39 -5.50 -1.02
C ARG A 57 -0.64 -4.24 -1.43
N TRP A 58 -0.59 -3.94 -2.72
CA TRP A 58 0.03 -2.73 -3.24
C TRP A 58 -1.04 -1.78 -3.76
N GLY A 59 -1.25 -0.68 -3.07
CA GLY A 59 -2.23 0.34 -3.42
C GLY A 59 -1.56 1.64 -3.87
N SER A 60 -2.17 2.29 -4.87
CA SER A 60 -1.80 3.64 -5.26
C SER A 60 -2.20 4.63 -4.18
N LEU A 61 -1.23 5.38 -3.66
CA LEU A 61 -1.50 6.47 -2.73
C LEU A 61 -2.22 7.63 -3.45
N TYR A 62 -1.83 7.92 -4.69
CA TYR A 62 -2.48 8.98 -5.48
C TYR A 62 -3.96 8.68 -5.72
N ASP A 63 -4.29 7.45 -6.14
CA ASP A 63 -5.68 7.03 -6.34
C ASP A 63 -6.48 7.07 -5.04
N ALA A 64 -5.89 6.61 -3.93
CA ALA A 64 -6.55 6.63 -2.62
C ALA A 64 -6.83 8.06 -2.14
N LEU A 65 -5.88 8.97 -2.27
CA LEU A 65 -6.05 10.38 -1.92
C LEU A 65 -7.07 11.07 -2.84
N TYR A 66 -6.97 10.80 -4.15
CA TYR A 66 -7.86 11.41 -5.12
C TYR A 66 -9.33 10.97 -4.93
N GLY A 67 -9.55 9.70 -4.62
CA GLY A 67 -10.88 9.09 -4.51
C GLY A 67 -11.58 9.27 -3.16
N THR A 68 -10.91 9.78 -2.13
CA THR A 68 -11.45 9.88 -0.76
C THR A 68 -11.61 11.33 -0.30
N ASP A 69 -12.15 11.52 0.90
CA ASP A 69 -12.33 12.83 1.55
C ASP A 69 -11.07 13.34 2.26
N MET A 70 -9.95 12.64 2.18
CA MET A 70 -8.65 13.12 2.67
C MET A 70 -8.24 14.42 1.99
N ILE A 71 -8.56 14.59 0.71
CA ILE A 71 -8.39 15.85 -0.01
C ILE A 71 -9.75 16.54 -0.08
N SER A 72 -9.85 17.71 0.57
CA SER A 72 -11.05 18.54 0.55
C SER A 72 -11.47 18.93 -0.86
N GLU A 73 -12.77 18.96 -1.12
CA GLU A 73 -13.35 19.43 -2.39
C GLU A 73 -13.47 20.97 -2.47
N SER A 74 -13.01 21.71 -1.45
CA SER A 74 -13.01 23.17 -1.43
C SER A 74 -12.19 23.78 -2.58
N GLU A 75 -12.46 25.03 -2.90
CA GLU A 75 -11.68 25.83 -3.87
C GLU A 75 -11.51 25.14 -5.24
N GLY A 76 -12.54 24.46 -5.71
CA GLY A 76 -12.59 23.85 -7.03
C GLY A 76 -11.96 22.45 -7.13
N ALA A 77 -11.47 21.84 -6.04
CA ALA A 77 -10.88 20.50 -6.04
C ALA A 77 -11.94 19.38 -5.96
N ILE A 78 -13.01 19.49 -6.72
CA ILE A 78 -14.14 18.52 -6.74
C ILE A 78 -13.73 17.18 -7.36
N ARG A 79 -14.37 16.09 -6.91
CA ARG A 79 -14.14 14.71 -7.40
C ARG A 79 -14.97 14.33 -8.61
N GLU A 80 -16.10 15.00 -8.80
CA GLU A 80 -17.07 14.64 -9.84
C GLU A 80 -16.59 15.01 -11.25
N GLY A 81 -16.99 14.22 -12.24
CA GLY A 81 -16.62 14.43 -13.63
C GLY A 81 -15.34 13.69 -14.04
N GLY A 82 -14.54 14.31 -14.89
CA GLY A 82 -13.24 13.82 -15.32
C GLY A 82 -12.10 14.14 -14.34
N TYR A 83 -10.86 13.96 -14.77
CA TYR A 83 -9.70 14.35 -13.99
C TYR A 83 -9.69 15.86 -13.72
N ASN A 84 -9.54 16.23 -12.47
CA ASN A 84 -9.47 17.61 -12.00
C ASN A 84 -8.03 17.97 -11.61
N PRO A 85 -7.33 18.83 -12.37
CA PRO A 85 -5.94 19.19 -12.10
C PRO A 85 -5.72 19.84 -10.73
N ILE A 86 -6.65 20.71 -10.29
CA ILE A 86 -6.56 21.37 -8.97
C ILE A 86 -6.53 20.31 -7.85
N ARG A 87 -7.36 19.28 -7.98
CA ARG A 87 -7.36 18.15 -7.04
C ARG A 87 -6.10 17.32 -7.17
N GLY A 88 -5.65 17.05 -8.40
CA GLY A 88 -4.40 16.34 -8.68
C GLY A 88 -3.20 17.01 -8.01
N ASP A 89 -3.06 18.32 -8.11
CA ASP A 89 -1.97 19.08 -7.49
C ASP A 89 -1.98 18.94 -5.96
N ARG A 90 -3.16 18.95 -5.34
CA ARG A 90 -3.30 18.74 -3.88
C ARG A 90 -2.92 17.32 -3.48
N VAL A 91 -3.30 16.32 -4.29
CA VAL A 91 -2.92 14.91 -4.07
C VAL A 91 -1.40 14.77 -4.12
N ILE A 92 -0.75 15.32 -5.13
CA ILE A 92 0.71 15.28 -5.30
C ILE A 92 1.41 15.98 -4.13
N ALA A 93 0.94 17.17 -3.75
CA ALA A 93 1.51 17.91 -2.62
C ALA A 93 1.37 17.14 -1.30
N PHE A 94 0.21 16.55 -1.03
CA PHE A 94 -0.03 15.72 0.15
C PHE A 94 0.91 14.51 0.17
N ALA A 95 1.00 13.80 -0.96
CA ALA A 95 1.82 12.61 -1.08
C ALA A 95 3.33 12.91 -0.94
N LYS A 96 3.81 14.06 -1.45
CA LYS A 96 5.19 14.50 -1.24
C LYS A 96 5.47 14.89 0.21
N ASN A 97 4.53 15.53 0.90
CA ASN A 97 4.63 15.79 2.33
C ASN A 97 4.67 14.48 3.14
N PHE A 98 3.86 13.47 2.75
CA PHE A 98 3.96 12.13 3.33
C PHE A 98 5.35 11.51 3.14
N LEU A 99 5.99 11.70 1.99
CA LEU A 99 7.38 11.26 1.80
C LEU A 99 8.35 12.01 2.71
N ASP A 100 8.20 13.33 2.87
CA ASP A 100 9.05 14.15 3.75
C ASP A 100 8.93 13.73 5.22
N GLU A 101 7.72 13.37 5.68
CA GLU A 101 7.48 12.87 7.04
C GLU A 101 8.02 11.45 7.25
N THR A 102 7.90 10.59 6.24
CA THR A 102 8.25 9.16 6.34
C THR A 102 9.72 8.89 6.04
N PHE A 103 10.29 9.62 5.08
CA PHE A 103 11.66 9.51 4.57
C PHE A 103 12.35 10.86 4.55
N PRO A 104 12.53 11.50 5.71
CA PRO A 104 13.10 12.86 5.74
C PRO A 104 14.47 12.92 5.05
N LEU A 105 14.70 14.01 4.34
CA LEU A 105 15.97 14.32 3.71
C LEU A 105 16.89 15.04 4.69
N GLU A 106 18.20 14.92 4.50
CA GLU A 106 19.18 15.70 5.28
C GLU A 106 18.96 17.21 5.09
N ASN A 107 18.62 17.61 3.86
CA ASN A 107 18.27 18.99 3.50
C ASN A 107 17.21 18.99 2.41
N GLY A 108 16.30 19.97 2.43
CA GLY A 108 15.26 20.15 1.42
C GLY A 108 14.05 19.23 1.63
N THR A 109 13.28 19.03 0.57
CA THR A 109 12.01 18.29 0.59
C THR A 109 11.79 17.57 -0.75
N PHE A 110 10.96 16.51 -0.76
CA PHE A 110 10.56 15.84 -2.00
C PHE A 110 9.79 16.76 -2.96
N ASN A 111 9.16 17.82 -2.47
CA ASN A 111 8.55 18.83 -3.33
C ASN A 111 9.56 19.58 -4.20
N LYS A 112 10.83 19.63 -3.79
CA LYS A 112 11.93 20.26 -4.52
C LYS A 112 12.79 19.26 -5.29
N ALA A 113 12.55 17.96 -5.16
CA ALA A 113 13.31 16.94 -5.87
C ALA A 113 13.09 17.06 -7.38
N THR A 114 14.16 16.93 -8.15
CA THR A 114 14.16 16.96 -9.61
C THR A 114 14.71 15.69 -10.23
N ASN A 115 15.55 14.94 -9.51
CA ASN A 115 16.17 13.72 -10.01
C ASN A 115 16.57 12.79 -8.87
N PHE A 116 16.63 11.49 -9.19
CA PHE A 116 17.14 10.44 -8.33
C PHE A 116 18.30 9.74 -9.03
N GLU A 117 19.45 9.67 -8.39
CA GLU A 117 20.66 9.02 -8.89
C GLU A 117 21.10 7.91 -7.93
N PHE A 118 21.71 6.86 -8.48
CA PHE A 118 22.27 5.76 -7.71
C PHE A 118 23.79 5.87 -7.73
N ILE A 119 24.38 6.23 -6.60
CA ILE A 119 25.82 6.39 -6.45
C ILE A 119 26.25 5.55 -5.24
N ASP A 120 27.21 4.65 -5.43
CA ASP A 120 27.79 3.82 -4.37
C ASP A 120 26.76 3.08 -3.52
N SER A 121 25.70 2.56 -4.17
CA SER A 121 24.57 1.85 -3.53
C SER A 121 23.67 2.72 -2.64
N GLU A 122 23.83 4.04 -2.69
CA GLU A 122 22.96 5.01 -2.03
C GLU A 122 22.10 5.75 -3.07
N ILE A 123 20.98 6.30 -2.61
CA ILE A 123 20.16 7.20 -3.40
C ILE A 123 20.61 8.64 -3.12
N VAL A 124 20.92 9.36 -4.19
CA VAL A 124 21.23 10.80 -4.16
C VAL A 124 20.08 11.53 -4.84
N ILE A 125 19.57 12.54 -4.18
CA ILE A 125 18.43 13.32 -4.64
C ILE A 125 18.90 14.71 -5.04
N THR A 126 18.69 15.09 -6.30
CA THR A 126 18.98 16.45 -6.77
C THR A 126 17.76 17.33 -6.55
N LEU A 127 17.95 18.49 -5.96
CA LEU A 127 16.92 19.50 -5.73
C LEU A 127 16.84 20.52 -6.87
N ASN A 128 15.78 21.32 -6.90
CA ASN A 128 15.52 22.31 -7.95
C ASN A 128 16.52 23.48 -7.99
N ASP A 129 17.31 23.68 -6.95
CA ASP A 129 18.43 24.64 -6.91
C ASP A 129 19.78 24.03 -7.35
N GLY A 130 19.75 22.76 -7.79
CA GLY A 130 20.93 22.00 -8.20
C GLY A 130 21.71 21.36 -7.05
N SER A 131 21.36 21.61 -5.80
CA SER A 131 21.98 20.96 -4.65
C SER A 131 21.63 19.47 -4.59
N LYS A 132 22.52 18.68 -4.00
CA LYS A 132 22.31 17.24 -3.77
C LYS A 132 22.10 16.96 -2.29
N THR A 133 21.20 16.05 -2.00
CA THR A 133 20.86 15.62 -0.64
C THR A 133 20.68 14.12 -0.57
N HIS A 134 20.64 13.59 0.64
CA HIS A 134 20.44 12.17 0.94
C HIS A 134 19.26 11.99 1.90
N LEU A 135 18.82 10.75 2.07
CA LEU A 135 17.92 10.40 3.16
C LEU A 135 18.65 10.61 4.50
N LEU A 136 17.95 11.18 5.47
CA LEU A 136 18.45 11.28 6.85
C LEU A 136 18.75 9.90 7.43
N ASN A 137 17.91 8.92 7.12
CA ASN A 137 18.15 7.50 7.41
C ASN A 137 18.34 6.71 6.10
N LYS A 138 19.58 6.50 5.72
CA LYS A 138 19.99 5.82 4.47
C LYS A 138 19.54 4.36 4.40
N ASP A 139 19.24 3.72 5.53
CA ASP A 139 18.76 2.33 5.57
C ASP A 139 17.31 2.17 5.13
N GLN A 140 16.58 3.28 5.02
CA GLN A 140 15.22 3.27 4.50
C GLN A 140 15.15 3.03 2.98
N TYR A 141 16.20 3.37 2.23
CA TYR A 141 16.30 2.99 0.82
C TYR A 141 16.75 1.53 0.71
N ILE A 142 15.94 0.70 0.03
CA ILE A 142 16.15 -0.75 -0.07
C ILE A 142 16.72 -1.14 -1.43
N GLY A 143 16.22 -0.54 -2.52
CA GLY A 143 16.62 -0.90 -3.87
C GLY A 143 15.69 -0.31 -4.93
N TYR A 144 15.78 -0.84 -6.15
CA TYR A 144 14.98 -0.35 -7.26
C TYR A 144 14.49 -1.45 -8.18
N MET A 145 13.51 -1.12 -9.01
CA MET A 145 12.99 -1.94 -10.10
C MET A 145 13.09 -1.13 -11.39
N ASP A 146 13.83 -1.64 -12.37
CA ASP A 146 13.80 -1.13 -13.74
C ASP A 146 12.50 -1.59 -14.42
N LYS A 147 11.78 -0.66 -15.04
CA LYS A 147 10.53 -0.93 -15.78
C LYS A 147 10.69 -0.74 -17.29
N GLY A 148 11.92 -0.41 -17.73
CA GLY A 148 12.23 -0.11 -19.12
C GLY A 148 11.83 1.30 -19.54
N GLU A 149 12.30 1.72 -20.71
CA GLU A 149 11.99 3.03 -21.33
C GLU A 149 12.20 4.24 -20.42
N GLY A 150 13.16 4.14 -19.47
CA GLY A 150 13.46 5.20 -18.50
C GLY A 150 12.51 5.28 -17.31
N ALA A 151 11.51 4.39 -17.24
CA ALA A 151 10.65 4.25 -16.07
C ALA A 151 11.27 3.32 -15.02
N TYR A 152 11.13 3.64 -13.74
CA TYR A 152 11.64 2.82 -12.64
C TYR A 152 10.83 2.99 -11.36
N GLY A 153 10.98 2.04 -10.45
CA GLY A 153 10.42 2.10 -9.10
C GLY A 153 11.52 2.12 -8.04
N LEU A 154 11.47 3.05 -7.12
CA LEU A 154 12.38 3.16 -5.98
C LEU A 154 11.73 2.53 -4.77
N LEU A 155 12.37 1.52 -4.19
CA LEU A 155 11.84 0.79 -3.04
C LEU A 155 12.40 1.36 -1.74
N PHE A 156 11.51 1.80 -0.88
CA PHE A 156 11.79 2.25 0.48
C PHE A 156 11.11 1.34 1.50
N LYS A 157 11.55 1.44 2.75
CA LYS A 157 10.97 0.69 3.86
C LYS A 157 10.86 1.54 5.12
N ASN A 158 9.69 1.54 5.73
CA ASN A 158 9.45 2.16 7.04
C ASN A 158 8.54 1.26 7.88
N ASN A 159 8.85 1.06 9.16
CA ASN A 159 8.08 0.21 10.08
C ASN A 159 7.76 -1.20 9.53
N ASN A 160 8.70 -1.79 8.79
CA ASN A 160 8.57 -3.05 8.05
C ASN A 160 7.61 -3.05 6.86
N LEU A 161 6.97 -1.93 6.52
CA LEU A 161 6.16 -1.76 5.32
C LEU A 161 6.99 -1.17 4.19
N HIS A 162 6.75 -1.65 2.98
CA HIS A 162 7.44 -1.15 1.79
C HIS A 162 6.60 -0.08 1.09
N ILE A 163 7.32 0.88 0.52
CA ILE A 163 6.75 1.96 -0.29
C ILE A 163 7.57 2.05 -1.58
N GLU A 164 6.90 2.07 -2.73
CA GLU A 164 7.54 2.24 -4.03
C GLU A 164 7.20 3.60 -4.62
N ILE A 165 8.20 4.46 -4.80
CA ILE A 165 8.05 5.69 -5.59
C ILE A 165 8.20 5.31 -7.06
N GLN A 166 7.18 5.54 -7.87
CA GLN A 166 7.19 5.25 -9.30
C GLN A 166 7.58 6.49 -10.10
N VAL A 167 8.68 6.40 -10.80
CA VAL A 167 9.18 7.46 -11.68
C VAL A 167 8.97 7.06 -13.13
N ASP A 168 8.30 7.93 -13.91
CA ASP A 168 8.03 7.73 -15.31
C ASP A 168 7.67 9.08 -15.97
N ARG A 169 8.62 9.68 -16.64
CA ARG A 169 8.46 10.99 -17.29
C ARG A 169 7.64 10.94 -18.60
N SER A 170 7.32 9.74 -19.10
CA SER A 170 6.43 9.57 -20.24
C SER A 170 4.95 9.53 -19.86
N HIS A 171 4.67 9.24 -18.57
CA HIS A 171 3.31 9.23 -18.02
C HIS A 171 2.79 10.67 -17.81
N PRO A 172 1.52 11.01 -18.15
CA PRO A 172 1.00 12.38 -18.01
C PRO A 172 1.27 13.02 -16.65
N ILE A 173 1.06 12.30 -15.55
CA ILE A 173 1.33 12.83 -14.20
C ILE A 173 2.83 13.02 -13.96
N GLY A 174 3.67 12.05 -14.37
CA GLY A 174 5.12 12.15 -14.19
C GLY A 174 5.78 13.18 -15.11
N GLN A 175 5.18 13.50 -16.24
CA GLN A 175 5.65 14.55 -17.15
C GLN A 175 5.60 15.93 -16.49
N ASP A 176 4.56 16.19 -15.68
CA ASP A 176 4.35 17.47 -15.02
C ASP A 176 5.06 17.53 -13.65
N ASP A 177 5.54 16.39 -13.12
CA ASP A 177 6.27 16.34 -11.86
C ASP A 177 7.76 16.65 -12.05
N LEU A 178 8.34 17.49 -11.20
CA LEU A 178 9.75 17.90 -11.28
C LEU A 178 10.72 16.69 -11.29
N ALA A 179 10.45 15.66 -10.48
CA ALA A 179 11.26 14.46 -10.38
C ALA A 179 10.76 13.31 -11.28
N GLY A 180 9.64 13.50 -11.97
CA GLY A 180 9.00 12.47 -12.80
C GLY A 180 8.18 11.47 -12.01
N ILE A 181 7.80 11.77 -10.77
CA ILE A 181 6.98 10.89 -9.93
C ILE A 181 5.58 10.83 -10.50
N LYS A 182 5.14 9.63 -10.89
CA LYS A 182 3.78 9.41 -11.40
C LYS A 182 2.83 8.85 -10.39
N ASP A 183 3.34 8.15 -9.36
CA ASP A 183 2.57 7.54 -8.28
C ASP A 183 3.48 7.07 -7.15
N ILE A 184 2.88 6.80 -6.00
CA ILE A 184 3.50 6.16 -4.85
C ILE A 184 2.65 4.95 -4.50
N LEU A 185 3.25 3.75 -4.57
CA LEU A 185 2.59 2.53 -4.11
C LEU A 185 2.98 2.24 -2.67
N VAL A 186 2.00 1.90 -1.86
CA VAL A 186 2.18 1.50 -0.47
C VAL A 186 1.69 0.07 -0.25
N GLU A 187 2.32 -0.67 0.66
CA GLU A 187 1.75 -1.93 1.15
C GLU A 187 0.50 -1.60 1.99
N SER A 188 -0.66 -1.57 1.34
CA SER A 188 -1.94 -1.10 1.87
C SER A 188 -2.79 -2.20 2.50
N ALA A 189 -2.50 -3.48 2.21
CA ALA A 189 -3.14 -4.63 2.85
C ALA A 189 -2.16 -5.81 2.89
N ILE A 190 -1.69 -6.18 4.08
CA ILE A 190 -0.68 -7.24 4.25
C ILE A 190 -1.32 -8.60 4.22
N THR A 191 -2.45 -8.76 4.92
CA THR A 191 -3.20 -10.01 5.00
C THR A 191 -4.65 -9.81 4.60
N THR A 192 -5.28 -10.86 4.08
CA THR A 192 -6.70 -10.85 3.71
C THR A 192 -7.40 -12.08 4.28
N ILE A 193 -8.42 -11.86 5.10
CA ILE A 193 -9.32 -12.91 5.56
C ILE A 193 -10.35 -13.14 4.47
N GLN A 194 -10.35 -14.36 3.90
CA GLN A 194 -11.34 -14.81 2.93
C GLN A 194 -12.49 -15.48 3.69
N ASP A 195 -13.51 -14.71 4.00
CA ASP A 195 -14.64 -15.18 4.80
C ASP A 195 -15.53 -16.13 3.99
N CYS A 196 -15.72 -17.33 4.53
CA CYS A 196 -16.56 -18.38 3.95
C CYS A 196 -17.89 -18.55 4.69
N GLU A 197 -18.16 -17.75 5.71
CA GLU A 197 -19.28 -17.96 6.62
C GLU A 197 -20.06 -16.66 6.89
N ASP A 198 -19.62 -15.82 7.81
CA ASP A 198 -20.45 -14.76 8.40
C ASP A 198 -20.82 -13.64 7.42
N SER A 199 -19.96 -13.27 6.50
CA SER A 199 -20.23 -12.26 5.46
C SER A 199 -20.77 -12.87 4.15
N VAL A 200 -20.95 -14.19 4.09
CA VAL A 200 -21.38 -14.91 2.90
C VAL A 200 -22.85 -15.25 2.98
N ALA A 201 -23.64 -14.85 1.97
CA ALA A 201 -25.04 -15.21 1.85
C ALA A 201 -25.20 -16.47 0.97
N ALA A 202 -24.71 -17.62 1.45
CA ALA A 202 -24.90 -18.91 0.79
C ALA A 202 -26.20 -19.54 1.33
N VAL A 203 -27.22 -19.66 0.47
CA VAL A 203 -28.56 -20.13 0.85
C VAL A 203 -28.77 -21.62 0.59
N ASP A 204 -27.91 -22.22 -0.25
CA ASP A 204 -27.97 -23.65 -0.61
C ASP A 204 -26.54 -24.22 -0.82
N ASP A 205 -26.46 -25.47 -1.23
CA ASP A 205 -25.21 -26.16 -1.48
C ASP A 205 -24.52 -25.68 -2.75
N GLU A 206 -25.22 -25.21 -3.76
CA GLU A 206 -24.65 -24.65 -4.97
C GLU A 206 -23.89 -23.35 -4.65
N ASP A 207 -24.48 -22.48 -3.85
CA ASP A 207 -23.86 -21.27 -3.35
C ASP A 207 -22.60 -21.59 -2.52
N LYS A 208 -22.67 -22.61 -1.65
CA LYS A 208 -21.53 -23.03 -0.82
C LYS A 208 -20.39 -23.60 -1.66
N ILE A 209 -20.72 -24.31 -2.74
CA ILE A 209 -19.72 -24.79 -3.71
C ILE A 209 -18.99 -23.61 -4.38
N ILE A 210 -19.70 -22.52 -4.73
CA ILE A 210 -19.09 -21.31 -5.30
C ILE A 210 -18.07 -20.71 -4.31
N VAL A 211 -18.44 -20.60 -3.03
CA VAL A 211 -17.55 -20.10 -1.96
C VAL A 211 -16.25 -20.90 -1.91
N TYR A 212 -16.35 -22.23 -1.79
CA TYR A 212 -15.18 -23.09 -1.69
C TYR A 212 -14.36 -23.15 -2.99
N ARG A 213 -15.01 -23.07 -4.16
CA ARG A 213 -14.34 -23.03 -5.45
C ARG A 213 -13.49 -21.76 -5.60
N ASN A 214 -14.04 -20.61 -5.21
CA ASN A 214 -13.32 -19.35 -5.24
C ASN A 214 -12.12 -19.38 -4.28
N TRP A 215 -12.34 -19.88 -3.05
CA TRP A 215 -11.23 -20.02 -2.08
C TRP A 215 -10.14 -20.96 -2.57
N LEU A 216 -10.51 -22.11 -3.13
CA LEU A 216 -9.56 -23.06 -3.73
C LEU A 216 -8.78 -22.42 -4.88
N GLY A 217 -9.44 -21.63 -5.73
CA GLY A 217 -8.79 -20.90 -6.84
C GLY A 217 -7.80 -19.85 -6.35
N LEU A 218 -8.07 -19.16 -5.23
CA LEU A 218 -7.10 -18.26 -4.58
C LEU A 218 -5.88 -19.04 -4.08
N MET A 219 -6.08 -20.17 -3.39
CA MET A 219 -4.99 -21.00 -2.87
C MET A 219 -4.13 -21.61 -3.99
N LYS A 220 -4.74 -22.01 -5.10
CA LYS A 220 -4.01 -22.51 -6.29
C LYS A 220 -3.34 -21.40 -7.08
N GLY A 221 -3.75 -20.14 -6.89
CA GLY A 221 -3.25 -19.03 -7.66
C GLY A 221 -3.84 -18.89 -9.07
N ASP A 222 -4.94 -19.58 -9.37
CA ASP A 222 -5.57 -19.63 -10.69
C ASP A 222 -6.96 -18.98 -10.77
N LEU A 223 -7.45 -18.40 -9.67
CA LEU A 223 -8.72 -17.69 -9.68
C LEU A 223 -8.67 -16.52 -10.66
N LYS A 224 -9.64 -16.50 -11.57
CA LYS A 224 -9.84 -15.42 -12.57
C LYS A 224 -11.30 -15.04 -12.63
N ARG A 225 -11.57 -13.77 -12.90
CA ARG A 225 -12.92 -13.28 -13.12
C ARG A 225 -12.95 -12.25 -14.21
N SER A 226 -13.73 -12.53 -15.26
CA SER A 226 -14.01 -11.59 -16.34
C SER A 226 -15.32 -10.85 -16.06
N PHE A 227 -15.33 -9.55 -16.38
CA PHE A 227 -16.51 -8.68 -16.25
C PHE A 227 -16.47 -7.57 -17.28
N ASN A 228 -17.63 -7.03 -17.62
CA ASN A 228 -17.74 -5.89 -18.51
C ASN A 228 -17.60 -4.59 -17.71
N LYS A 229 -16.73 -3.69 -18.15
CA LYS A 229 -16.63 -2.33 -17.64
C LYS A 229 -16.63 -1.35 -18.81
N ASN A 230 -17.69 -0.54 -18.91
CA ASN A 230 -17.85 0.48 -19.98
C ASN A 230 -17.73 -0.12 -21.40
N GLY A 231 -18.34 -1.27 -21.65
CA GLY A 231 -18.31 -1.95 -22.95
C GLY A 231 -17.03 -2.77 -23.23
N LYS A 232 -16.04 -2.75 -22.34
CA LYS A 232 -14.82 -3.55 -22.45
C LYS A 232 -14.83 -4.72 -21.48
N TYR A 233 -14.51 -5.92 -21.98
CA TYR A 233 -14.29 -7.10 -21.14
C TYR A 233 -12.91 -7.02 -20.50
N LEU A 234 -12.88 -7.05 -19.18
CA LEU A 234 -11.66 -7.07 -18.37
C LEU A 234 -11.59 -8.37 -17.60
N THR A 235 -10.42 -8.97 -17.51
CA THR A 235 -10.18 -10.14 -16.66
C THR A 235 -9.33 -9.71 -15.47
N ARG A 236 -9.81 -10.02 -14.27
CA ARG A 236 -9.04 -9.93 -13.02
C ARG A 236 -8.42 -11.29 -12.73
N GLU A 237 -7.17 -11.25 -12.33
CA GLU A 237 -6.40 -12.40 -11.85
C GLU A 237 -5.50 -11.96 -10.70
N LEU A 238 -4.85 -12.89 -10.03
CA LEU A 238 -3.91 -12.61 -8.93
C LEU A 238 -2.66 -11.93 -9.46
N ASN A 239 -2.21 -10.88 -8.78
CA ASN A 239 -0.97 -10.19 -9.09
C ASN A 239 0.24 -11.10 -8.86
N GLY A 240 1.22 -11.03 -9.76
CA GLY A 240 2.53 -11.66 -9.59
C GLY A 240 3.39 -10.91 -8.56
N ASP A 241 4.43 -11.60 -8.09
CA ASP A 241 5.38 -11.03 -7.16
C ASP A 241 6.21 -9.91 -7.83
N ARG A 242 6.66 -8.97 -7.02
CA ARG A 242 7.42 -7.79 -7.44
C ARG A 242 8.91 -8.03 -7.22
N ARG A 243 9.70 -7.78 -8.26
CA ARG A 243 11.15 -8.04 -8.24
C ARG A 243 11.94 -6.76 -8.14
N TYR A 244 12.84 -6.69 -7.18
CA TYR A 244 13.69 -5.51 -6.96
C TYR A 244 15.15 -5.92 -6.88
N LEU A 245 16.04 -5.06 -7.40
CA LEU A 245 17.47 -5.13 -7.20
C LEU A 245 17.82 -4.31 -5.95
N LEU A 246 18.38 -4.99 -4.95
CA LEU A 246 18.80 -4.35 -3.69
C LEU A 246 20.08 -3.54 -3.88
N LYS A 247 20.32 -2.61 -2.96
CA LYS A 247 21.55 -1.81 -2.89
C LYS A 247 22.84 -2.65 -2.79
N ASN A 248 22.76 -3.91 -2.35
CA ASN A 248 23.89 -4.85 -2.29
C ASN A 248 24.04 -5.75 -3.52
N GLY A 249 23.32 -5.47 -4.60
CA GLY A 249 23.34 -6.25 -5.86
C GLY A 249 22.53 -7.54 -5.84
N LYS A 250 21.86 -7.89 -4.75
CA LYS A 250 20.99 -9.07 -4.67
C LYS A 250 19.59 -8.74 -5.17
N MET A 251 18.95 -9.73 -5.78
CA MET A 251 17.53 -9.63 -6.15
C MET A 251 16.64 -10.13 -5.01
N ILE A 252 15.54 -9.43 -4.76
CA ILE A 252 14.46 -9.91 -3.88
C ILE A 252 13.13 -9.98 -4.63
N LEU A 253 12.27 -10.87 -4.17
CA LEU A 253 10.88 -10.94 -4.54
C LEU A 253 10.04 -10.51 -3.34
N LEU A 254 9.17 -9.53 -3.55
CA LEU A 254 8.14 -9.17 -2.58
C LEU A 254 6.79 -9.67 -3.07
N PRO A 255 5.94 -10.19 -2.18
CA PRO A 255 4.60 -10.64 -2.57
C PRO A 255 3.84 -9.52 -3.28
N GLY A 256 3.26 -9.83 -4.45
CA GLY A 256 2.43 -8.88 -5.21
C GLY A 256 0.98 -8.84 -4.71
N ARG A 257 0.62 -9.75 -3.80
CA ARG A 257 -0.73 -9.94 -3.26
C ARG A 257 -0.67 -10.25 -1.77
N SER A 258 -1.77 -9.99 -1.06
CA SER A 258 -1.98 -10.44 0.32
C SER A 258 -2.18 -11.96 0.36
N LEU A 259 -1.75 -12.58 1.44
CA LEU A 259 -1.90 -14.02 1.68
C LEU A 259 -2.93 -14.26 2.78
#